data_788f7f3589c7e3af359a9a575506cf39
#
_entry.id   788f7f3589c7e3af359a9a575506cf39
#
_cell.length_a   1.000
_cell.length_b   1.000
_cell.length_c   1.000
_cell.angle_alpha   90.00
_cell.angle_beta   90.00
_cell.angle_gamma   90.00
#
_symmetry.space_group_name_H-M   'P 1'
#
loop_
_entity.id
_entity.type
_entity.pdbx_description
1 polymer ?
#
loop_
_entity_poly.entity_id
_entity_poly.type
_entity_poly.pdbx_seq_one_letter_code
_entity_poly.pdbx_strand_id
1 'polypeptide(L)'
;MKKKFLADRYLKMFKSIALGVILSTAGTSAVFAADRPADADNFYRSDKVEVQKVTFKNQYKMNIAGNLYLPKDMDKSKKHAAIIVGHPMGAVKEQSADLYAVKMAERGFVTMSVDLAFWGGSDGQPRNAVAPELYAETFSAAVDYPVSYTHLRAHETTLH
;
A
#
# COMPACT_ATOMS: atom_id res chain seq x y z
N MET A 1 -59.04 -21.30 -10.00
CA MET A 1 -58.93 -20.19 -9.02
C MET A 1 -57.76 -20.35 -8.02
N LYS A 2 -57.53 -21.53 -7.42
CA LYS A 2 -56.46 -21.72 -6.40
C LYS A 2 -55.03 -21.46 -6.87
N LYS A 3 -54.61 -21.76 -8.12
CA LYS A 3 -53.24 -21.56 -8.63
C LYS A 3 -52.85 -20.08 -8.78
N LYS A 4 -53.79 -19.20 -9.14
CA LYS A 4 -53.51 -17.76 -9.28
C LYS A 4 -53.28 -17.09 -7.94
N PHE A 5 -54.01 -17.50 -6.90
CA PHE A 5 -53.85 -16.97 -5.55
C PHE A 5 -52.51 -17.33 -4.86
N LEU A 6 -51.99 -18.53 -5.18
CA LEU A 6 -50.71 -18.99 -4.69
C LEU A 6 -49.56 -18.19 -5.33
N ALA A 7 -49.62 -17.98 -6.65
CA ALA A 7 -48.59 -17.20 -7.38
C ALA A 7 -48.48 -15.75 -6.90
N ASP A 8 -49.60 -15.10 -6.62
CA ASP A 8 -49.61 -13.73 -6.11
C ASP A 8 -49.04 -13.60 -4.66
N ARG A 9 -49.21 -14.63 -3.83
CA ARG A 9 -48.61 -14.68 -2.48
C ARG A 9 -47.09 -14.84 -2.57
N TYR A 10 -46.58 -15.70 -3.43
CA TYR A 10 -45.13 -15.86 -3.62
C TYR A 10 -44.50 -14.60 -4.20
N LEU A 11 -45.15 -13.97 -5.18
CA LEU A 11 -44.64 -12.72 -5.79
C LEU A 11 -44.56 -11.57 -4.79
N LYS A 12 -45.53 -11.42 -3.89
CA LYS A 12 -45.49 -10.43 -2.82
C LYS A 12 -44.42 -10.72 -1.77
N MET A 13 -44.20 -11.99 -1.42
CA MET A 13 -43.20 -12.44 -0.48
C MET A 13 -41.78 -12.19 -1.05
N PHE A 14 -41.53 -12.47 -2.33
CA PHE A 14 -40.27 -12.20 -3.00
C PHE A 14 -39.97 -10.69 -3.10
N LYS A 15 -40.97 -9.85 -3.37
CA LYS A 15 -40.81 -8.40 -3.40
C LYS A 15 -40.47 -7.82 -2.02
N SER A 16 -41.03 -8.36 -0.95
CA SER A 16 -40.73 -7.92 0.43
C SER A 16 -39.31 -8.35 0.87
N ILE A 17 -38.86 -9.55 0.49
CA ILE A 17 -37.52 -10.04 0.79
C ILE A 17 -36.46 -9.24 0.00
N ALA A 18 -36.71 -8.99 -1.31
CA ALA A 18 -35.80 -8.19 -2.13
C ALA A 18 -35.65 -6.75 -1.63
N LEU A 19 -36.73 -6.13 -1.17
CA LEU A 19 -36.69 -4.78 -0.62
C LEU A 19 -35.97 -4.73 0.74
N GLY A 20 -36.10 -5.75 1.58
CA GLY A 20 -35.40 -5.85 2.87
C GLY A 20 -33.88 -6.05 2.71
N VAL A 21 -33.44 -6.81 1.73
CA VAL A 21 -32.02 -7.05 1.46
C VAL A 21 -31.35 -5.79 0.88
N ILE A 22 -32.03 -5.03 0.04
CA ILE A 22 -31.48 -3.78 -0.53
C ILE A 22 -31.33 -2.68 0.53
N LEU A 23 -32.25 -2.58 1.50
CA LEU A 23 -32.14 -1.59 2.58
C LEU A 23 -31.04 -1.94 3.60
N SER A 24 -30.72 -3.23 3.82
CA SER A 24 -29.69 -3.62 4.79
C SER A 24 -28.28 -3.46 4.27
N THR A 25 -28.04 -3.47 2.95
CA THR A 25 -26.71 -3.29 2.35
C THR A 25 -26.35 -1.82 2.14
N ALA A 26 -27.32 -0.92 1.99
CA ALA A 26 -27.05 0.51 1.80
C ALA A 26 -26.70 1.24 3.12
N GLY A 27 -27.14 0.72 4.28
CA GLY A 27 -26.90 1.35 5.58
C GLY A 27 -25.54 1.10 6.19
N THR A 28 -24.87 -0.03 5.88
CA THR A 28 -23.59 -0.39 6.50
C THR A 28 -22.37 0.24 5.83
N SER A 29 -22.46 0.56 4.54
CA SER A 29 -21.34 1.19 3.83
C SER A 29 -21.18 2.69 4.14
N ALA A 30 -22.25 3.39 4.45
CA ALA A 30 -22.21 4.82 4.73
C ALA A 30 -21.65 5.16 6.13
N VAL A 31 -21.85 4.28 7.11
CA VAL A 31 -21.39 4.52 8.50
C VAL A 31 -19.88 4.38 8.62
N PHE A 32 -19.28 3.44 7.88
CA PHE A 32 -17.80 3.28 7.91
C PHE A 32 -17.07 4.33 7.07
N ALA A 33 -17.73 5.00 6.14
CA ALA A 33 -17.11 6.05 5.32
C ALA A 33 -17.11 7.42 6.01
N ALA A 34 -18.04 7.67 6.97
CA ALA A 34 -18.20 8.97 7.61
C ALA A 34 -17.19 9.28 8.71
N ASP A 35 -16.59 8.25 9.34
CA ASP A 35 -15.66 8.42 10.47
C ASP A 35 -14.19 8.31 10.12
N ARG A 36 -13.84 8.05 8.85
CA ARG A 36 -12.45 7.97 8.45
C ARG A 36 -11.90 9.36 8.17
N PRO A 37 -10.81 9.80 8.83
CA PRO A 37 -10.12 11.03 8.44
C PRO A 37 -9.72 11.00 6.97
N ALA A 38 -9.86 12.13 6.27
CA ALA A 38 -9.57 12.22 4.83
C ALA A 38 -8.13 11.85 4.48
N ASP A 39 -7.21 11.94 5.43
CA ASP A 39 -5.79 11.62 5.29
C ASP A 39 -5.41 10.20 5.76
N ALA A 40 -6.41 9.36 6.10
CA ALA A 40 -6.22 7.95 6.48
C ALA A 40 -6.49 6.96 5.34
N ASP A 41 -6.62 7.44 4.10
CA ASP A 41 -6.79 6.61 2.93
C ASP A 41 -5.43 6.03 2.47
N ASN A 42 -5.39 4.74 2.12
CA ASN A 42 -4.19 4.11 1.57
C ASN A 42 -3.70 4.77 0.28
N PHE A 43 -4.59 5.44 -0.44
CA PHE A 43 -4.28 6.20 -1.66
C PHE A 43 -4.07 7.69 -1.40
N TYR A 44 -3.92 8.08 -0.14
CA TYR A 44 -3.64 9.46 0.25
C TYR A 44 -2.41 10.00 -0.48
N ARG A 45 -2.50 11.23 -0.95
CA ARG A 45 -1.42 11.98 -1.58
C ARG A 45 -1.23 13.29 -0.87
N SER A 46 0.02 13.72 -0.75
CA SER A 46 0.38 14.96 -0.10
C SER A 46 0.96 15.96 -1.11
N ASP A 47 0.47 17.19 -1.07
CA ASP A 47 1.03 18.29 -1.87
C ASP A 47 2.45 18.69 -1.42
N LYS A 48 2.87 18.28 -0.22
CA LYS A 48 4.20 18.54 0.35
C LYS A 48 5.27 17.53 -0.08
N VAL A 49 4.86 16.44 -0.76
CA VAL A 49 5.73 15.31 -1.05
C VAL A 49 5.78 15.08 -2.56
N GLU A 50 6.97 14.96 -3.10
CA GLU A 50 7.22 14.47 -4.45
C GLU A 50 7.33 12.94 -4.43
N VAL A 51 6.72 12.26 -5.40
CA VAL A 51 6.74 10.81 -5.51
C VAL A 51 7.40 10.40 -6.83
N GLN A 52 8.41 9.55 -6.75
CA GLN A 52 9.12 9.02 -7.92
C GLN A 52 9.01 7.49 -7.92
N LYS A 53 8.53 6.92 -9.03
CA LYS A 53 8.57 5.46 -9.23
C LYS A 53 10.01 5.06 -9.53
N VAL A 54 10.50 4.06 -8.82
CA VAL A 54 11.86 3.56 -8.95
C VAL A 54 11.88 2.05 -9.19
N THR A 55 12.92 1.59 -9.86
CA THR A 55 13.22 0.17 -10.02
C THR A 55 14.71 -0.02 -9.85
N PHE A 56 15.11 -0.97 -9.03
CA PHE A 56 16.49 -1.31 -8.75
C PHE A 56 16.66 -2.83 -8.68
N LYS A 57 17.91 -3.30 -8.71
CA LYS A 57 18.21 -4.73 -8.65
C LYS A 57 18.67 -5.11 -7.26
N ASN A 58 18.20 -6.27 -6.79
CA ASN A 58 18.81 -6.95 -5.64
C ASN A 58 20.03 -7.78 -6.08
N GLN A 59 20.74 -8.42 -5.13
CA GLN A 59 21.92 -9.24 -5.42
C GLN A 59 21.62 -10.42 -6.37
N TYR A 60 20.39 -10.89 -6.43
CA TYR A 60 19.95 -11.95 -7.34
C TYR A 60 19.52 -11.42 -8.73
N LYS A 61 19.79 -10.13 -9.00
CA LYS A 61 19.42 -9.44 -10.25
C LYS A 61 17.92 -9.35 -10.53
N MET A 62 17.08 -9.60 -9.51
CA MET A 62 15.64 -9.36 -9.60
C MET A 62 15.36 -7.87 -9.60
N ASN A 63 14.46 -7.40 -10.46
CA ASN A 63 13.98 -6.03 -10.41
C ASN A 63 13.02 -5.87 -9.23
N ILE A 64 13.30 -4.90 -8.38
CA ILE A 64 12.47 -4.53 -7.23
C ILE A 64 11.82 -3.20 -7.56
N ALA A 65 10.49 -3.15 -7.46
CA ALA A 65 9.70 -1.95 -7.70
C ALA A 65 9.46 -1.20 -6.38
N GLY A 66 9.64 0.11 -6.40
CA GLY A 66 9.39 0.99 -5.26
C GLY A 66 8.83 2.34 -5.66
N ASN A 67 8.35 3.07 -4.66
CA ASN A 67 8.00 4.48 -4.75
C ASN A 67 8.87 5.25 -3.77
N LEU A 68 9.67 6.19 -4.26
CA LEU A 68 10.50 7.09 -3.47
C LEU A 68 9.72 8.36 -3.19
N TYR A 69 9.66 8.78 -1.93
CA TYR A 69 8.94 9.96 -1.45
C TYR A 69 9.94 10.97 -0.89
N LEU A 70 9.95 12.17 -1.46
CA LEU A 70 10.85 13.24 -1.13
C LEU A 70 10.06 14.45 -0.61
N PRO A 71 10.37 15.00 0.58
CA PRO A 71 9.84 16.30 1.00
C PRO A 71 10.19 17.37 -0.04
N LYS A 72 9.23 18.18 -0.51
CA LYS A 72 9.49 19.21 -1.53
C LYS A 72 10.38 20.35 -1.03
N ASP A 73 10.36 20.60 0.26
CA ASP A 73 11.15 21.63 0.94
C ASP A 73 12.51 21.11 1.46
N MET A 74 12.88 19.88 1.08
CA MET A 74 14.11 19.23 1.51
C MET A 74 15.35 19.98 1.00
N ASP A 75 16.28 20.29 1.88
CA ASP A 75 17.61 20.82 1.51
C ASP A 75 18.47 19.70 0.90
N LYS A 76 18.54 19.66 -0.42
CA LYS A 76 19.30 18.63 -1.16
C LYS A 76 20.80 18.66 -0.93
N SER A 77 21.34 19.71 -0.29
CA SER A 77 22.76 19.81 0.07
C SER A 77 23.09 19.07 1.38
N LYS A 78 22.09 18.70 2.16
CA LYS A 78 22.24 18.01 3.44
C LYS A 78 21.97 16.52 3.33
N LYS A 79 22.48 15.78 4.30
CA LYS A 79 22.16 14.36 4.46
C LYS A 79 20.85 14.22 5.21
N HIS A 80 19.96 13.37 4.69
CA HIS A 80 18.66 13.09 5.29
C HIS A 80 18.58 11.63 5.76
N ALA A 81 17.84 11.40 6.85
CA ALA A 81 17.52 10.04 7.25
C ALA A 81 16.53 9.42 6.26
N ALA A 82 16.77 8.18 5.89
CA ALA A 82 15.90 7.41 5.00
C ALA A 82 15.16 6.31 5.76
N ILE A 83 13.90 6.07 5.38
CA ILE A 83 13.04 5.01 5.94
C ILE A 83 12.52 4.16 4.80
N ILE A 84 12.74 2.84 4.88
CA ILE A 84 12.18 1.88 3.94
C ILE A 84 10.93 1.25 4.56
N VAL A 85 9.84 1.23 3.80
CA VAL A 85 8.54 0.70 4.24
C VAL A 85 8.15 -0.46 3.35
N GLY A 86 8.02 -1.65 3.94
CA GLY A 86 7.49 -2.82 3.27
C GLY A 86 5.99 -3.00 3.53
N HIS A 87 5.35 -3.73 2.65
CA HIS A 87 3.94 -4.11 2.82
C HIS A 87 3.81 -5.40 3.66
N PRO A 88 2.67 -5.64 4.32
CA PRO A 88 2.40 -6.92 4.97
C PRO A 88 2.24 -8.04 3.93
N MET A 89 2.40 -9.29 4.38
CA MET A 89 2.15 -10.46 3.53
C MET A 89 0.72 -10.43 2.96
N GLY A 90 0.59 -10.73 1.67
CA GLY A 90 -0.71 -10.69 0.97
C GLY A 90 -1.12 -9.32 0.45
N ALA A 91 -0.26 -8.31 0.57
CA ALA A 91 -0.50 -6.96 0.05
C ALA A 91 0.54 -6.55 -1.00
N VAL A 92 0.42 -5.33 -1.50
CA VAL A 92 1.41 -4.62 -2.31
C VAL A 92 1.64 -3.23 -1.71
N LYS A 93 2.71 -2.55 -2.13
CA LYS A 93 3.11 -1.25 -1.58
C LYS A 93 1.99 -0.22 -1.57
N GLU A 94 1.15 -0.18 -2.62
CA GLU A 94 0.06 0.78 -2.75
C GLU A 94 -1.07 0.58 -1.72
N GLN A 95 -1.18 -0.60 -1.11
CA GLN A 95 -2.31 -0.92 -0.21
C GLN A 95 -2.09 -0.43 1.22
N SER A 96 -0.83 -0.35 1.68
CA SER A 96 -0.54 0.09 3.05
C SER A 96 0.79 0.84 3.17
N ALA A 97 1.86 0.35 2.54
CA ALA A 97 3.20 0.91 2.69
C ALA A 97 3.28 2.37 2.21
N ASP A 98 2.58 2.72 1.13
CA ASP A 98 2.56 4.07 0.57
C ASP A 98 2.00 5.09 1.56
N LEU A 99 0.96 4.75 2.32
CA LEU A 99 0.40 5.66 3.33
C LEU A 99 1.43 5.99 4.43
N TYR A 100 2.12 4.97 4.95
CA TYR A 100 3.17 5.20 5.94
C TYR A 100 4.33 6.00 5.36
N ALA A 101 4.75 5.68 4.14
CA ALA A 101 5.85 6.36 3.48
C ALA A 101 5.54 7.86 3.26
N VAL A 102 4.36 8.22 2.73
CA VAL A 102 4.00 9.62 2.53
C VAL A 102 3.88 10.38 3.86
N LYS A 103 3.31 9.76 4.92
CA LYS A 103 3.19 10.39 6.24
C LYS A 103 4.53 10.63 6.93
N MET A 104 5.51 9.78 6.71
CA MET A 104 6.87 10.00 7.20
C MET A 104 7.61 11.04 6.36
N ALA A 105 7.37 11.08 5.04
CA ALA A 105 7.94 12.12 4.19
C ALA A 105 7.40 13.52 4.55
N GLU A 106 6.12 13.66 4.92
CA GLU A 106 5.57 14.91 5.45
C GLU A 106 6.26 15.40 6.72
N ARG A 107 6.95 14.52 7.43
CA ARG A 107 7.75 14.82 8.64
C ARG A 107 9.22 15.09 8.35
N GLY A 108 9.61 15.17 7.07
CA GLY A 108 10.95 15.52 6.64
C GLY A 108 11.89 14.34 6.41
N PHE A 109 11.42 13.09 6.48
CA PHE A 109 12.22 11.92 6.11
C PHE A 109 12.19 11.70 4.60
N VAL A 110 13.28 11.19 4.04
CA VAL A 110 13.23 10.53 2.74
C VAL A 110 12.69 9.12 2.95
N THR A 111 11.63 8.74 2.25
CA THR A 111 11.03 7.43 2.48
C THR A 111 10.88 6.67 1.16
N MET A 112 10.91 5.35 1.23
CA MET A 112 10.65 4.51 0.08
C MET A 112 9.75 3.33 0.49
N SER A 113 8.63 3.16 -0.23
CA SER A 113 7.84 1.94 -0.17
C SER A 113 8.31 0.98 -1.24
N VAL A 114 8.32 -0.32 -0.93
CA VAL A 114 8.78 -1.35 -1.87
C VAL A 114 7.79 -2.50 -1.96
N ASP A 115 7.66 -3.07 -3.17
CA ASP A 115 7.08 -4.39 -3.33
C ASP A 115 8.16 -5.44 -3.01
N LEU A 116 7.85 -6.35 -2.09
CA LEU A 116 8.73 -7.46 -1.79
C LEU A 116 8.88 -8.38 -3.00
N ALA A 117 9.99 -9.11 -3.09
CA ALA A 117 10.19 -10.09 -4.16
C ALA A 117 8.97 -11.02 -4.29
N PHE A 118 8.57 -11.35 -5.50
CA PHE A 118 7.37 -12.12 -5.91
C PHE A 118 6.03 -11.35 -5.81
N TRP A 119 6.00 -10.10 -5.31
CA TRP A 119 4.77 -9.33 -5.09
C TRP A 119 4.74 -8.07 -5.97
N GLY A 120 3.53 -7.57 -6.22
CA GLY A 120 3.30 -6.31 -6.93
C GLY A 120 4.06 -6.17 -8.24
N GLY A 121 4.83 -5.11 -8.37
CA GLY A 121 5.68 -4.82 -9.54
C GLY A 121 7.08 -5.44 -9.48
N SER A 122 7.46 -6.11 -8.37
CA SER A 122 8.75 -6.76 -8.24
C SER A 122 8.79 -8.13 -8.94
N ASP A 123 9.98 -8.53 -9.37
CA ASP A 123 10.20 -9.82 -10.03
C ASP A 123 10.00 -11.00 -9.08
N GLY A 124 9.86 -12.19 -9.66
CA GLY A 124 9.79 -13.47 -8.99
C GLY A 124 8.69 -14.38 -9.49
N GLN A 125 8.99 -15.68 -9.59
CA GLN A 125 8.05 -16.74 -9.94
C GLN A 125 8.26 -17.94 -9.00
N PRO A 126 7.18 -18.61 -8.56
CA PRO A 126 5.76 -18.28 -8.80
C PRO A 126 5.36 -16.96 -8.11
N ARG A 127 4.35 -16.24 -8.65
CA ARG A 127 3.86 -15.01 -8.00
C ARG A 127 3.28 -15.30 -6.63
N ASN A 128 3.40 -14.31 -5.74
CA ASN A 128 2.90 -14.35 -4.36
C ASN A 128 3.57 -15.44 -3.50
N ALA A 129 4.76 -15.87 -3.88
CA ALA A 129 5.56 -16.78 -3.05
C ALA A 129 6.02 -16.06 -1.77
N VAL A 130 6.08 -16.82 -0.68
CA VAL A 130 6.61 -16.34 0.61
C VAL A 130 8.02 -16.85 0.76
N ALA A 131 9.01 -15.94 0.72
CA ALA A 131 10.43 -16.25 0.83
C ALA A 131 11.11 -15.22 1.74
N PRO A 132 11.18 -15.46 3.07
CA PRO A 132 11.70 -14.51 4.05
C PRO A 132 13.12 -14.03 3.73
N GLU A 133 13.98 -14.89 3.19
CA GLU A 133 15.36 -14.55 2.82
C GLU A 133 15.40 -13.52 1.68
N LEU A 134 14.50 -13.66 0.68
CA LEU A 134 14.39 -12.72 -0.41
C LEU A 134 13.69 -11.43 0.00
N TYR A 135 12.86 -11.47 1.05
CA TYR A 135 12.29 -10.27 1.65
C TYR A 135 13.37 -9.46 2.37
N ALA A 136 14.20 -10.11 3.18
CA ALA A 136 15.35 -9.47 3.83
C ALA A 136 16.29 -8.85 2.80
N GLU A 137 16.58 -9.58 1.73
CA GLU A 137 17.39 -9.08 0.61
C GLU A 137 16.72 -7.89 -0.10
N THR A 138 15.40 -7.91 -0.28
CA THR A 138 14.67 -6.78 -0.87
C THR A 138 14.85 -5.51 -0.03
N PHE A 139 14.78 -5.62 1.30
CA PHE A 139 15.04 -4.50 2.20
C PHE A 139 16.48 -4.03 2.14
N SER A 140 17.46 -4.95 2.09
CA SER A 140 18.87 -4.61 1.95
C SER A 140 19.14 -3.81 0.69
N ALA A 141 18.70 -4.30 -0.46
CA ALA A 141 18.83 -3.59 -1.73
C ALA A 141 18.08 -2.25 -1.74
N ALA A 142 16.94 -2.18 -1.04
CA ALA A 142 16.16 -0.94 -0.90
C ALA A 142 16.85 0.10 -0.03
N VAL A 143 17.69 -0.29 0.93
CA VAL A 143 18.51 0.63 1.73
C VAL A 143 19.67 1.17 0.88
N ASP A 144 20.30 0.32 0.09
CA ASP A 144 21.46 0.70 -0.74
C ASP A 144 21.08 1.70 -1.85
N TYR A 145 19.87 1.58 -2.41
CA TYR A 145 19.42 2.42 -3.51
C TYR A 145 19.37 3.92 -3.17
N PRO A 146 18.69 4.39 -2.10
CA PRO A 146 18.68 5.80 -1.73
C PRO A 146 20.07 6.33 -1.36
N VAL A 147 20.89 5.52 -0.70
CA VAL A 147 22.26 5.89 -0.31
C VAL A 147 23.12 6.21 -1.52
N SER A 148 23.01 5.43 -2.59
CA SER A 148 23.76 5.65 -3.83
C SER A 148 23.25 6.83 -4.65
N TYR A 149 21.96 7.17 -4.54
CA TYR A 149 21.30 8.13 -5.42
C TYR A 149 21.33 9.58 -4.90
N THR A 150 21.40 9.81 -3.58
CA THR A 150 21.15 11.15 -3.02
C THR A 150 22.09 11.59 -1.90
N HIS A 151 23.26 10.98 -1.72
CA HIS A 151 24.11 11.22 -0.55
C HIS A 151 23.37 11.02 0.80
N LEU A 152 22.33 10.20 0.81
CA LEU A 152 21.59 9.84 2.01
C LEU A 152 22.48 8.97 2.90
N ARG A 153 22.47 9.20 4.22
CA ARG A 153 23.02 8.24 5.19
C ARG A 153 21.92 7.24 5.56
N ALA A 154 22.13 5.97 5.24
CA ALA A 154 21.45 4.92 5.96
C ALA A 154 21.96 4.94 7.40
N HIS A 155 21.08 4.94 8.38
CA HIS A 155 21.44 4.58 9.75
C HIS A 155 21.68 3.08 9.77
N GLU A 156 22.94 2.68 9.68
CA GLU A 156 23.32 1.33 10.06
C GLU A 156 23.13 1.22 11.59
N THR A 157 22.10 0.50 11.99
CA THR A 157 22.05 -0.02 13.36
C THR A 157 23.06 -1.15 13.44
N THR A 158 24.29 -0.84 13.88
CA THR A 158 25.22 -1.87 14.30
C THR A 158 24.65 -2.55 15.54
N LEU A 159 24.13 -3.75 15.37
CA LEU A 159 23.86 -4.64 16.48
C LEU A 159 25.23 -5.11 17.01
N HIS A 160 25.60 -4.62 18.19
CA HIS A 160 26.67 -5.18 19.01
C HIS A 160 26.13 -6.31 19.86
#